data_53fb589d56584f8243d942995f3e0505
#
_entry.id   53fb589d56584f8243d942995f3e0505
#
_cell.length_a   1.000
_cell.length_b   1.000
_cell.length_c   1.000
_cell.angle_alpha   90.00
_cell.angle_beta   90.00
_cell.angle_gamma   90.00
#
_symmetry.space_group_name_H-M   'P 1'
#
loop_
_entity.id
_entity.type
_entity.pdbx_description
1 polymer ?
#
loop_
_entity_poly.entity_id
_entity_poly.type
_entity_poly.pdbx_seq_one_letter_code
_entity_poly.pdbx_strand_id
1 'polypeptide(L)'
;MFDGARVIGVRLKRDGKTSDIHAKEVVVSTGALHTPSLLMRSGIGPAGELSELGIEVVVDRAGVGKHLMEHPGVNFGAYLKRGARLTPGLPTHMIAALRYSSGHDGVPGGDMYIVPTNRSAWHAIGDRMGLMQLWVNKSYSTGEVTLNPDNIHGEPIVDFNMCSDPRDMERMINGVRFMANLCANPLFRDSVYEVFPVSYGDRARKVGVYSKWNTFQTWVGAQVMDASAFARKWIIENI
;
A
#
# COMPACT_ATOMS: atom_id res chain seq x y z
N MET A 1 -28.36 -2.07 -12.52
CA MET A 1 -29.66 -2.49 -13.07
C MET A 1 -29.59 -2.38 -14.56
N PHE A 2 -30.15 -3.38 -15.28
CA PHE A 2 -30.06 -3.49 -16.72
C PHE A 2 -31.46 -3.71 -17.34
N ASP A 3 -31.63 -3.26 -18.57
CA ASP A 3 -32.68 -3.62 -19.49
C ASP A 3 -31.98 -4.25 -20.71
N GLY A 4 -32.00 -5.58 -20.81
CA GLY A 4 -31.07 -6.32 -21.66
C GLY A 4 -29.61 -6.00 -21.30
N ALA A 5 -28.84 -5.54 -22.29
CA ALA A 5 -27.42 -5.11 -22.09
C ALA A 5 -27.27 -3.60 -21.76
N ARG A 6 -28.37 -2.87 -21.65
CA ARG A 6 -28.37 -1.43 -21.39
C ARG A 6 -28.46 -1.16 -19.89
N VAL A 7 -27.54 -0.35 -19.35
CA VAL A 7 -27.60 0.14 -17.95
C VAL A 7 -28.76 1.15 -17.85
N ILE A 8 -29.62 0.99 -16.84
CA ILE A 8 -30.79 1.86 -16.58
C ILE A 8 -30.72 2.52 -15.19
N GLY A 9 -29.72 2.23 -14.41
CA GLY A 9 -29.53 2.81 -13.07
C GLY A 9 -28.77 1.90 -12.11
N VAL A 10 -28.82 2.23 -10.85
CA VAL A 10 -28.16 1.49 -9.75
C VAL A 10 -29.14 1.11 -8.66
N ARG A 11 -28.90 -0.05 -8.05
CA ARG A 11 -29.60 -0.52 -6.86
C ARG A 11 -28.73 -0.29 -5.63
N LEU A 12 -29.25 0.41 -4.66
CA LEU A 12 -28.58 0.72 -3.39
C LEU A 12 -29.17 -0.10 -2.27
N LYS A 13 -28.32 -0.56 -1.37
CA LYS A 13 -28.73 -1.14 -0.09
C LYS A 13 -28.10 -0.31 1.05
N ARG A 14 -28.95 0.31 1.87
CA ARG A 14 -28.55 1.11 3.02
C ARG A 14 -29.46 0.82 4.21
N ASP A 15 -28.88 0.53 5.38
CA ASP A 15 -29.60 0.25 6.62
C ASP A 15 -30.68 -0.82 6.45
N GLY A 16 -30.37 -1.88 5.71
CA GLY A 16 -31.29 -2.97 5.38
C GLY A 16 -32.38 -2.65 4.33
N LYS A 17 -32.47 -1.41 3.89
CA LYS A 17 -33.45 -0.96 2.87
C LYS A 17 -32.80 -0.95 1.50
N THR A 18 -33.54 -1.41 0.50
CA THR A 18 -33.14 -1.36 -0.91
C THR A 18 -33.88 -0.23 -1.61
N SER A 19 -33.18 0.52 -2.45
CA SER A 19 -33.76 1.57 -3.29
C SER A 19 -33.09 1.59 -4.67
N ASP A 20 -33.88 1.88 -5.70
CA ASP A 20 -33.42 1.97 -7.07
C ASP A 20 -33.33 3.42 -7.52
N ILE A 21 -32.20 3.79 -8.12
CA ILE A 21 -32.00 5.10 -8.73
C ILE A 21 -31.85 4.89 -10.23
N HIS A 22 -32.81 5.41 -11.00
CA HIS A 22 -32.75 5.35 -12.46
C HIS A 22 -31.86 6.46 -13.01
N ALA A 23 -31.08 6.14 -14.04
CA ALA A 23 -30.18 7.06 -14.71
C ALA A 23 -30.04 6.68 -16.21
N LYS A 24 -29.77 7.70 -17.03
CA LYS A 24 -29.46 7.49 -18.45
C LYS A 24 -28.05 6.95 -18.66
N GLU A 25 -27.16 7.25 -17.72
CA GLU A 25 -25.76 6.87 -17.73
C GLU A 25 -25.30 6.62 -16.28
N VAL A 26 -24.39 5.66 -16.09
CA VAL A 26 -23.81 5.34 -14.80
C VAL A 26 -22.28 5.34 -14.94
N VAL A 27 -21.60 6.21 -14.18
CA VAL A 27 -20.15 6.25 -14.11
C VAL A 27 -19.69 5.44 -12.92
N VAL A 28 -18.89 4.40 -13.17
CA VAL A 28 -18.29 3.54 -12.13
C VAL A 28 -16.86 3.99 -11.86
N SER A 29 -16.61 4.48 -10.64
CA SER A 29 -15.31 4.98 -10.19
C SER A 29 -15.01 4.55 -8.74
N THR A 30 -15.20 3.26 -8.44
CA THR A 30 -15.07 2.71 -7.08
C THR A 30 -13.66 2.20 -6.76
N GLY A 31 -12.67 2.50 -7.60
CA GLY A 31 -11.26 2.12 -7.43
C GLY A 31 -10.93 0.74 -7.99
N ALA A 32 -9.65 0.40 -7.99
CA ALA A 32 -9.11 -0.79 -8.65
C ALA A 32 -9.67 -2.11 -8.08
N LEU A 33 -10.03 -2.14 -6.80
CA LEU A 33 -10.52 -3.35 -6.12
C LEU A 33 -12.04 -3.47 -6.18
N HIS A 34 -12.75 -2.37 -6.01
CA HIS A 34 -14.22 -2.41 -5.95
C HIS A 34 -14.92 -2.22 -7.31
N THR A 35 -14.26 -1.60 -8.30
CA THR A 35 -14.82 -1.50 -9.65
C THR A 35 -15.03 -2.88 -10.29
N PRO A 36 -14.03 -3.78 -10.36
CA PRO A 36 -14.26 -5.11 -10.88
C PRO A 36 -15.27 -5.90 -10.05
N SER A 37 -15.26 -5.76 -8.73
CA SER A 37 -16.22 -6.43 -7.84
C SER A 37 -17.66 -5.98 -8.10
N LEU A 38 -17.88 -4.67 -8.32
CA LEU A 38 -19.19 -4.13 -8.66
C LEU A 38 -19.65 -4.62 -10.03
N LEU A 39 -18.76 -4.67 -11.02
CA LEU A 39 -19.08 -5.19 -12.35
C LEU A 39 -19.47 -6.66 -12.29
N MET A 40 -18.68 -7.50 -11.60
CA MET A 40 -18.98 -8.92 -11.43
C MET A 40 -20.32 -9.16 -10.73
N ARG A 41 -20.59 -8.46 -9.62
CA ARG A 41 -21.90 -8.49 -8.93
C ARG A 41 -23.07 -8.06 -9.81
N SER A 42 -22.78 -7.30 -10.82
CA SER A 42 -23.77 -6.81 -11.79
C SER A 42 -23.89 -7.70 -13.04
N GLY A 43 -23.23 -8.86 -13.06
CA GLY A 43 -23.28 -9.81 -14.18
C GLY A 43 -22.31 -9.47 -15.31
N ILE A 44 -21.32 -8.58 -15.10
CA ILE A 44 -20.31 -8.23 -16.09
C ILE A 44 -18.97 -8.78 -15.61
N GLY A 45 -18.45 -9.83 -16.21
CA GLY A 45 -17.23 -10.50 -15.82
C GLY A 45 -17.02 -11.83 -16.50
N PRO A 46 -16.06 -12.66 -16.02
CA PRO A 46 -15.81 -14.00 -16.55
C PRO A 46 -17.06 -14.90 -16.39
N ALA A 47 -17.68 -15.29 -17.48
CA ALA A 47 -18.97 -15.99 -17.46
C ALA A 47 -18.97 -17.28 -16.63
N GLY A 48 -17.87 -18.07 -16.68
CA GLY A 48 -17.72 -19.30 -15.88
C GLY A 48 -17.74 -19.00 -14.38
N GLU A 49 -16.88 -18.07 -13.93
CA GLU A 49 -16.79 -17.68 -12.52
C GLU A 49 -18.11 -17.10 -11.98
N LEU A 50 -18.80 -16.27 -12.79
CA LEU A 50 -20.08 -15.70 -12.39
C LEU A 50 -21.17 -16.77 -12.27
N SER A 51 -21.20 -17.72 -13.20
CA SER A 51 -22.18 -18.81 -13.20
C SER A 51 -21.99 -19.74 -11.99
N GLU A 52 -20.74 -20.05 -11.61
CA GLU A 52 -20.43 -20.84 -10.42
C GLU A 52 -20.92 -20.15 -9.13
N LEU A 53 -20.94 -18.82 -9.11
CA LEU A 53 -21.46 -18.02 -7.98
C LEU A 53 -22.98 -17.78 -8.05
N GLY A 54 -23.68 -18.35 -9.04
CA GLY A 54 -25.10 -18.17 -9.24
C GLY A 54 -25.50 -16.76 -9.72
N ILE A 55 -24.55 -16.02 -10.29
CA ILE A 55 -24.78 -14.67 -10.83
C ILE A 55 -25.17 -14.79 -12.30
N GLU A 56 -26.31 -14.19 -12.66
CA GLU A 56 -26.75 -14.11 -14.06
C GLU A 56 -25.75 -13.30 -14.89
N VAL A 57 -25.29 -13.89 -16.00
CA VAL A 57 -24.32 -13.25 -16.89
C VAL A 57 -25.02 -12.30 -17.84
N VAL A 58 -24.80 -11.01 -17.66
CA VAL A 58 -25.29 -9.96 -18.58
C VAL A 58 -24.31 -9.78 -19.74
N VAL A 59 -23.01 -9.73 -19.44
CA VAL A 59 -21.93 -9.59 -20.43
C VAL A 59 -20.71 -10.38 -20.02
N ASP A 60 -20.27 -11.32 -20.85
CA ASP A 60 -19.00 -12.02 -20.65
C ASP A 60 -17.82 -11.09 -20.92
N ARG A 61 -16.97 -10.90 -19.91
CA ARG A 61 -15.74 -10.10 -19.96
C ARG A 61 -14.66 -10.77 -19.12
N ALA A 62 -13.88 -11.63 -19.74
CA ALA A 62 -12.83 -12.42 -19.10
C ALA A 62 -11.75 -11.59 -18.39
N GLY A 63 -11.54 -10.33 -18.79
CA GLY A 63 -10.54 -9.44 -18.18
C GLY A 63 -11.01 -8.72 -16.91
N VAL A 64 -12.29 -8.78 -16.55
CA VAL A 64 -12.77 -8.12 -15.32
C VAL A 64 -12.24 -8.88 -14.11
N GLY A 65 -11.58 -8.14 -13.20
CA GLY A 65 -10.90 -8.71 -12.04
C GLY A 65 -9.52 -9.29 -12.30
N LYS A 66 -9.05 -9.35 -13.55
CA LYS A 66 -7.75 -9.92 -13.92
C LYS A 66 -6.69 -8.82 -14.11
N HIS A 67 -5.42 -9.25 -14.13
CA HIS A 67 -4.25 -8.38 -14.35
C HIS A 67 -4.12 -7.23 -13.34
N LEU A 68 -4.49 -7.47 -12.09
CA LEU A 68 -4.24 -6.51 -11.01
C LEU A 68 -2.73 -6.35 -10.86
N MET A 69 -2.24 -5.12 -10.94
CA MET A 69 -0.84 -4.79 -10.68
C MET A 69 -0.73 -3.94 -9.41
N GLU A 70 0.31 -4.21 -8.62
CA GLU A 70 0.66 -3.41 -7.46
C GLU A 70 2.18 -3.19 -7.44
N HIS A 71 2.62 -2.21 -6.68
CA HIS A 71 4.03 -1.88 -6.49
C HIS A 71 4.61 -2.67 -5.31
N PRO A 72 5.28 -3.83 -5.53
CA PRO A 72 5.96 -4.50 -4.43
C PRO A 72 7.05 -3.58 -3.88
N GLY A 73 7.09 -3.45 -2.57
CA GLY A 73 8.01 -2.54 -1.92
C GLY A 73 8.54 -3.03 -0.59
N VAL A 74 9.70 -2.50 -0.20
CA VAL A 74 10.33 -2.71 1.10
C VAL A 74 10.77 -1.39 1.71
N ASN A 75 10.82 -1.33 3.03
CA ASN A 75 11.17 -0.13 3.77
C ASN A 75 12.34 -0.38 4.71
N PHE A 76 13.26 0.60 4.77
CA PHE A 76 14.22 0.74 5.85
C PHE A 76 13.80 1.90 6.73
N GLY A 77 13.78 1.67 8.05
CA GLY A 77 13.59 2.71 9.04
C GLY A 77 14.91 3.34 9.40
N ALA A 78 14.89 4.60 9.75
CA ALA A 78 16.03 5.34 10.27
C ALA A 78 15.64 6.14 11.51
N TYR A 79 16.36 5.98 12.63
CA TYR A 79 16.20 6.85 13.78
C TYR A 79 16.99 8.13 13.55
N LEU A 80 16.27 9.25 13.40
CA LEU A 80 16.85 10.51 12.94
C LEU A 80 17.51 11.31 14.06
N LYS A 81 18.66 11.90 13.78
CA LYS A 81 19.22 12.98 14.60
C LYS A 81 18.30 14.20 14.54
N ARG A 82 18.37 15.06 15.57
CA ARG A 82 17.45 16.21 15.69
C ARG A 82 17.40 17.11 14.45
N GLY A 83 18.55 17.37 13.83
CA GLY A 83 18.65 18.23 12.64
C GLY A 83 18.06 17.62 11.37
N ALA A 84 17.81 16.31 11.34
CA ALA A 84 17.22 15.61 10.20
C ALA A 84 15.71 15.37 10.32
N ARG A 85 15.11 15.67 11.48
CA ARG A 85 13.68 15.51 11.72
C ARG A 85 12.87 16.56 10.98
N LEU A 86 11.59 16.28 10.74
CA LEU A 86 10.69 17.22 10.11
C LEU A 86 10.67 18.56 10.87
N THR A 87 10.97 19.64 10.17
CA THR A 87 10.90 20.99 10.74
C THR A 87 9.43 21.35 11.03
N PRO A 88 9.10 21.84 12.24
CA PRO A 88 7.74 22.30 12.53
C PRO A 88 7.26 23.32 11.50
N GLY A 89 6.03 23.15 11.03
CA GLY A 89 5.42 24.03 10.03
C GLY A 89 5.61 23.60 8.57
N LEU A 90 6.44 22.59 8.27
CA LEU A 90 6.45 22.01 6.93
C LEU A 90 5.22 21.11 6.73
N PRO A 91 4.51 21.26 5.60
CA PRO A 91 3.25 20.53 5.36
C PRO A 91 3.45 19.05 4.98
N THR A 92 4.64 18.69 4.53
CA THR A 92 4.92 17.33 4.04
C THR A 92 6.22 16.78 4.61
N HIS A 93 6.24 15.47 4.83
CA HIS A 93 7.41 14.68 5.23
C HIS A 93 8.09 13.99 4.04
N MET A 94 7.51 14.05 2.85
CA MET A 94 8.05 13.54 1.60
C MET A 94 8.45 14.72 0.71
N ILE A 95 9.71 15.15 0.80
CA ILE A 95 10.23 16.33 0.10
C ILE A 95 11.16 15.99 -1.06
N ALA A 96 11.48 14.72 -1.22
CA ALA A 96 12.33 14.22 -2.29
C ALA A 96 11.85 12.83 -2.75
N ALA A 97 12.15 12.50 -3.98
CA ALA A 97 11.95 11.18 -4.55
C ALA A 97 13.04 10.91 -5.57
N LEU A 98 13.54 9.68 -5.59
CA LEU A 98 14.49 9.20 -6.58
C LEU A 98 13.78 8.20 -7.48
N ARG A 99 13.61 8.54 -8.75
CA ARG A 99 13.18 7.61 -9.79
C ARG A 99 14.41 7.25 -10.63
N TYR A 100 14.67 5.95 -10.79
CA TYR A 100 15.82 5.47 -11.54
C TYR A 100 15.47 4.22 -12.35
N SER A 101 16.36 3.85 -13.27
CA SER A 101 16.23 2.62 -14.05
C SER A 101 17.06 1.52 -13.42
N SER A 102 16.49 0.33 -13.27
CA SER A 102 17.21 -0.85 -12.75
C SER A 102 18.36 -1.29 -13.67
N GLY A 103 18.25 -0.95 -14.96
CA GLY A 103 19.17 -1.44 -15.98
C GLY A 103 18.92 -2.90 -16.38
N HIS A 104 17.81 -3.50 -15.95
CA HIS A 104 17.43 -4.86 -16.30
C HIS A 104 16.97 -4.92 -17.76
N ASP A 105 17.43 -5.93 -18.50
CA ASP A 105 17.09 -6.10 -19.92
C ASP A 105 15.58 -6.25 -20.15
N GLY A 106 15.07 -5.57 -21.17
CA GLY A 106 13.65 -5.61 -21.52
C GLY A 106 12.72 -4.83 -20.60
N VAL A 107 13.25 -4.12 -19.59
CA VAL A 107 12.47 -3.31 -18.66
C VAL A 107 12.49 -1.84 -19.08
N PRO A 108 11.34 -1.14 -19.12
CA PRO A 108 11.31 0.27 -19.50
C PRO A 108 12.00 1.14 -18.44
N GLY A 109 12.67 2.21 -18.88
CA GLY A 109 13.36 3.14 -17.99
C GLY A 109 12.47 3.76 -16.93
N GLY A 110 13.06 4.11 -15.77
CA GLY A 110 12.36 4.68 -14.62
C GLY A 110 11.42 3.70 -13.92
N ASP A 111 11.81 2.46 -13.87
CA ASP A 111 11.05 1.34 -13.31
C ASP A 111 11.20 1.17 -11.80
N MET A 112 12.15 1.88 -11.20
CA MET A 112 12.41 1.83 -9.75
C MET A 112 12.17 3.19 -9.10
N TYR A 113 11.76 3.15 -7.81
CA TYR A 113 11.42 4.35 -7.06
C TYR A 113 11.89 4.24 -5.61
N ILE A 114 12.53 5.30 -5.09
CA ILE A 114 12.90 5.42 -3.68
C ILE A 114 12.40 6.75 -3.15
N VAL A 115 11.69 6.73 -2.02
CA VAL A 115 11.24 7.95 -1.33
C VAL A 115 11.80 7.98 0.08
N PRO A 116 12.70 8.91 0.38
CA PRO A 116 13.07 9.22 1.75
C PRO A 116 11.98 10.05 2.42
N THR A 117 11.68 9.73 3.68
CA THR A 117 10.81 10.54 4.52
C THR A 117 11.53 10.87 5.83
N ASN A 118 11.23 12.01 6.42
CA ASN A 118 11.79 12.42 7.72
C ASN A 118 10.74 12.40 8.85
N ARG A 119 9.64 11.68 8.60
CA ARG A 119 8.60 11.33 9.57
C ARG A 119 7.91 10.05 9.12
N SER A 120 7.72 9.08 10.01
CA SER A 120 7.11 7.80 9.68
C SER A 120 5.66 7.65 10.12
N ALA A 121 5.22 8.40 11.14
CA ALA A 121 3.87 8.33 11.68
C ALA A 121 3.47 9.64 12.38
N TRP A 122 2.18 9.75 12.75
CA TRP A 122 1.60 10.93 13.41
C TRP A 122 2.05 11.13 14.86
N HIS A 123 2.55 10.09 15.52
CA HIS A 123 2.89 10.09 16.95
C HIS A 123 4.37 10.43 17.19
N ALA A 124 4.73 10.71 18.45
CA ALA A 124 6.03 11.23 18.84
C ALA A 124 7.23 10.32 18.50
N ILE A 125 7.06 9.00 18.48
CA ILE A 125 8.10 8.09 17.97
C ILE A 125 8.24 8.26 16.46
N GLY A 126 7.11 8.35 15.73
CA GLY A 126 7.11 8.58 14.29
C GLY A 126 7.78 9.89 13.86
N ASP A 127 7.70 10.95 14.69
CA ASP A 127 8.40 12.22 14.46
C ASP A 127 9.95 12.09 14.57
N ARG A 128 10.43 11.01 15.12
CA ARG A 128 11.87 10.73 15.27
C ARG A 128 12.40 9.73 14.26
N MET A 129 11.50 9.14 13.49
CA MET A 129 11.79 8.08 12.54
C MET A 129 11.54 8.56 11.11
N GLY A 130 12.52 8.36 10.26
CA GLY A 130 12.36 8.43 8.81
C GLY A 130 12.22 7.06 8.20
N LEU A 131 11.80 7.02 6.94
CA LEU A 131 11.77 5.81 6.14
C LEU A 131 12.54 6.04 4.83
N MET A 132 13.21 5.00 4.38
CA MET A 132 13.66 4.84 3.01
C MET A 132 12.74 3.80 2.37
N GLN A 133 11.84 4.25 1.51
CA GLN A 133 10.81 3.41 0.88
C GLN A 133 11.24 3.10 -0.53
N LEU A 134 11.48 1.83 -0.82
CA LEU A 134 11.81 1.33 -2.15
C LEU A 134 10.64 0.55 -2.72
N TRP A 135 10.31 0.76 -3.98
CA TRP A 135 9.40 -0.12 -4.72
C TRP A 135 9.72 -0.24 -6.20
N VAL A 136 9.28 -1.36 -6.77
CA VAL A 136 9.25 -1.58 -8.21
C VAL A 136 8.06 -0.82 -8.77
N ASN A 137 8.33 0.22 -9.56
CA ASN A 137 7.30 1.13 -10.06
C ASN A 137 6.55 0.62 -11.29
N LYS A 138 7.11 -0.37 -11.98
CA LYS A 138 6.53 -1.04 -13.15
C LYS A 138 6.67 -2.55 -12.97
N SER A 139 5.71 -3.14 -12.26
CA SER A 139 5.67 -4.58 -12.00
C SER A 139 5.28 -5.36 -13.25
N TYR A 140 5.84 -6.57 -13.40
CA TYR A 140 5.41 -7.59 -14.35
C TYR A 140 4.49 -8.62 -13.70
N SER A 141 4.62 -8.81 -12.39
CA SER A 141 3.71 -9.65 -11.62
C SER A 141 2.30 -9.09 -11.69
N THR A 142 1.34 -9.96 -11.92
CA THR A 142 -0.07 -9.63 -11.95
C THR A 142 -0.86 -10.59 -11.08
N GLY A 143 -1.83 -10.04 -10.39
CA GLY A 143 -2.78 -10.74 -9.56
C GLY A 143 -4.21 -10.57 -10.05
N GLU A 144 -5.15 -10.79 -9.15
CA GLU A 144 -6.57 -10.74 -9.49
C GLU A 144 -7.45 -10.27 -8.32
N VAL A 145 -8.65 -9.85 -8.68
CA VAL A 145 -9.76 -9.54 -7.77
C VAL A 145 -10.90 -10.48 -8.11
N THR A 146 -11.36 -11.25 -7.13
CA THR A 146 -12.50 -12.17 -7.29
C THR A 146 -13.57 -11.89 -6.25
N LEU A 147 -14.81 -12.31 -6.52
CA LEU A 147 -15.85 -12.24 -5.50
C LEU A 147 -15.64 -13.36 -4.46
N ASN A 148 -15.95 -13.04 -3.21
CA ASN A 148 -15.91 -14.04 -2.15
C ASN A 148 -17.15 -14.96 -2.29
N PRO A 149 -16.97 -16.28 -2.54
CA PRO A 149 -18.09 -17.20 -2.72
C PRO A 149 -18.97 -17.34 -1.47
N ASP A 150 -18.41 -17.17 -0.29
CA ASP A 150 -19.16 -17.24 0.98
C ASP A 150 -20.03 -15.98 1.21
N ASN A 151 -19.63 -14.86 0.61
CA ASN A 151 -20.36 -13.61 0.70
C ASN A 151 -20.08 -12.70 -0.52
N ILE A 152 -20.79 -12.91 -1.60
CA ILE A 152 -20.63 -12.15 -2.85
C ILE A 152 -20.86 -10.64 -2.69
N HIS A 153 -21.55 -10.21 -1.63
CA HIS A 153 -21.79 -8.80 -1.33
C HIS A 153 -20.79 -8.19 -0.33
N GLY A 154 -19.90 -9.01 0.21
CA GLY A 154 -18.84 -8.59 1.13
C GLY A 154 -17.60 -8.03 0.41
N GLU A 155 -16.50 -7.92 1.14
CA GLU A 155 -15.21 -7.54 0.56
C GLU A 155 -14.74 -8.59 -0.45
N PRO A 156 -14.17 -8.18 -1.60
CA PRO A 156 -13.61 -9.10 -2.57
C PRO A 156 -12.38 -9.82 -2.01
N ILE A 157 -12.06 -10.96 -2.58
CA ILE A 157 -10.77 -11.60 -2.41
C ILE A 157 -9.80 -10.91 -3.36
N VAL A 158 -8.67 -10.46 -2.82
CA VAL A 158 -7.62 -9.75 -3.56
C VAL A 158 -6.33 -10.53 -3.44
N ASP A 159 -5.85 -11.06 -4.55
CA ASP A 159 -4.51 -11.62 -4.67
C ASP A 159 -3.65 -10.70 -5.52
N PHE A 160 -2.69 -10.02 -4.90
CA PHE A 160 -1.74 -9.17 -5.62
C PHE A 160 -0.67 -9.97 -6.36
N ASN A 161 -0.42 -11.22 -5.93
CA ASN A 161 0.59 -12.12 -6.52
C ASN A 161 1.95 -11.43 -6.74
N MET A 162 2.35 -10.57 -5.77
CA MET A 162 3.55 -9.74 -5.86
C MET A 162 4.81 -10.57 -5.99
N CYS A 163 5.76 -10.13 -6.83
CA CYS A 163 7.03 -10.78 -7.07
C CYS A 163 6.91 -12.23 -7.60
N SER A 164 5.80 -12.61 -8.20
CA SER A 164 5.63 -13.88 -8.89
C SER A 164 6.43 -13.96 -10.20
N ASP A 165 6.67 -12.82 -10.84
CA ASP A 165 7.58 -12.70 -11.96
C ASP A 165 9.03 -12.53 -11.46
N PRO A 166 9.98 -13.38 -11.86
CA PRO A 166 11.38 -13.31 -11.42
C PRO A 166 12.05 -11.93 -11.65
N ARG A 167 11.65 -11.23 -12.71
CA ARG A 167 12.17 -9.89 -13.02
C ARG A 167 11.87 -8.88 -11.93
N ASP A 168 10.72 -9.00 -11.27
CA ASP A 168 10.34 -8.11 -10.17
C ASP A 168 11.18 -8.40 -8.92
N MET A 169 11.40 -9.69 -8.62
CA MET A 169 12.21 -10.12 -7.48
C MET A 169 13.68 -9.70 -7.65
N GLU A 170 14.26 -9.90 -8.84
CA GLU A 170 15.64 -9.50 -9.12
C GLU A 170 15.83 -7.99 -8.98
N ARG A 171 14.91 -7.19 -9.52
CA ARG A 171 14.94 -5.73 -9.38
C ARG A 171 14.78 -5.29 -7.93
N MET A 172 13.91 -5.97 -7.17
CA MET A 172 13.74 -5.72 -5.74
C MET A 172 15.03 -5.97 -4.97
N ILE A 173 15.69 -7.12 -5.20
CA ILE A 173 16.97 -7.47 -4.56
C ILE A 173 18.04 -6.42 -4.90
N ASN A 174 18.17 -6.05 -6.17
CA ASN A 174 19.13 -5.04 -6.60
C ASN A 174 18.81 -3.65 -6.03
N GLY A 175 17.53 -3.31 -5.98
CA GLY A 175 17.04 -2.08 -5.34
C GLY A 175 17.35 -2.02 -3.84
N VAL A 176 17.19 -3.13 -3.11
CA VAL A 176 17.56 -3.22 -1.69
C VAL A 176 19.07 -3.00 -1.51
N ARG A 177 19.90 -3.61 -2.35
CA ARG A 177 21.36 -3.39 -2.32
C ARG A 177 21.72 -1.92 -2.61
N PHE A 178 21.08 -1.33 -3.60
CA PHE A 178 21.25 0.09 -3.92
C PHE A 178 20.84 0.99 -2.76
N MET A 179 19.67 0.75 -2.16
CA MET A 179 19.18 1.50 -1.00
C MET A 179 20.10 1.32 0.21
N ALA A 180 20.64 0.12 0.46
CA ALA A 180 21.63 -0.12 1.51
C ALA A 180 22.90 0.71 1.30
N ASN A 181 23.39 0.81 0.05
CA ASN A 181 24.54 1.67 -0.28
C ASN A 181 24.24 3.16 -0.06
N LEU A 182 23.05 3.63 -0.39
CA LEU A 182 22.62 5.00 -0.05
C LEU A 182 22.62 5.24 1.46
N CYS A 183 22.10 4.29 2.25
CA CYS A 183 22.11 4.36 3.71
C CYS A 183 23.51 4.27 4.31
N ALA A 184 24.47 3.66 3.64
CA ALA A 184 25.88 3.59 4.05
C ALA A 184 26.67 4.89 3.73
N ASN A 185 26.13 5.76 2.89
CA ASN A 185 26.79 7.02 2.54
C ASN A 185 27.02 7.91 3.77
N PRO A 186 28.21 8.53 3.95
CA PRO A 186 28.52 9.38 5.09
C PRO A 186 27.50 10.49 5.34
N LEU A 187 27.01 11.18 4.31
CA LEU A 187 26.00 12.24 4.44
C LEU A 187 24.69 11.73 5.03
N PHE A 188 24.27 10.51 4.67
CA PHE A 188 23.10 9.89 5.26
C PHE A 188 23.38 9.45 6.70
N ARG A 189 24.53 8.80 6.95
CA ARG A 189 24.97 8.34 8.27
C ARG A 189 25.10 9.49 9.27
N ASP A 190 25.52 10.66 8.81
CA ASP A 190 25.59 11.86 9.67
C ASP A 190 24.22 12.37 10.10
N SER A 191 23.15 12.01 9.41
CA SER A 191 21.78 12.42 9.69
C SER A 191 21.01 11.43 10.59
N VAL A 192 21.54 10.22 10.82
CA VAL A 192 20.84 9.15 11.53
C VAL A 192 21.69 8.58 12.68
N TYR A 193 21.04 7.96 13.66
CA TYR A 193 21.68 7.15 14.68
C TYR A 193 21.75 5.69 14.27
N GLU A 194 20.64 5.17 13.73
CA GLU A 194 20.47 3.75 13.38
C GLU A 194 19.63 3.61 12.12
N VAL A 195 19.91 2.54 11.36
CA VAL A 195 19.10 2.09 10.21
C VAL A 195 18.71 0.64 10.45
N PHE A 196 17.46 0.30 10.19
CA PHE A 196 16.91 -1.03 10.47
C PHE A 196 15.83 -1.40 9.46
N PRO A 197 15.60 -2.70 9.18
CA PRO A 197 14.47 -3.13 8.37
C PRO A 197 13.17 -2.84 9.12
N VAL A 198 12.14 -2.40 8.39
CA VAL A 198 10.81 -2.13 8.96
C VAL A 198 9.86 -3.26 8.60
N SER A 199 9.20 -3.80 9.63
CA SER A 199 8.05 -4.69 9.47
C SER A 199 6.82 -4.11 10.19
N TYR A 200 5.64 -4.31 9.63
CA TYR A 200 4.37 -3.93 10.26
C TYR A 200 3.93 -5.02 11.26
N GLY A 201 4.58 -5.05 12.42
CA GLY A 201 4.19 -5.92 13.52
C GLY A 201 2.89 -5.50 14.20
N ASP A 202 2.24 -6.42 14.92
CA ASP A 202 1.00 -6.14 15.64
C ASP A 202 1.15 -5.05 16.71
N ARG A 203 2.33 -4.93 17.29
CA ARG A 203 2.63 -3.84 18.25
C ARG A 203 2.66 -2.49 17.57
N ALA A 204 3.32 -2.38 16.41
CA ALA A 204 3.35 -1.15 15.63
C ALA A 204 1.93 -0.74 15.20
N ARG A 205 1.09 -1.69 14.77
CA ARG A 205 -0.32 -1.45 14.45
C ARG A 205 -1.09 -0.89 15.62
N LYS A 206 -0.97 -1.51 16.81
CA LYS A 206 -1.67 -1.06 18.04
C LYS A 206 -1.25 0.34 18.46
N VAL A 207 0.04 0.64 18.40
CA VAL A 207 0.59 1.97 18.73
C VAL A 207 0.20 3.02 17.70
N GLY A 208 0.06 2.63 16.44
CA GLY A 208 -0.36 3.49 15.33
C GLY A 208 -1.81 4.00 15.41
N VAL A 209 -2.69 3.34 16.17
CA VAL A 209 -4.07 3.79 16.36
C VAL A 209 -4.12 5.09 17.17
N TYR A 210 -4.80 6.12 16.64
CA TYR A 210 -4.93 7.40 17.34
C TYR A 210 -5.76 7.24 18.62
N SER A 211 -5.14 7.56 19.77
CA SER A 211 -5.81 7.62 21.08
C SER A 211 -4.98 8.50 22.04
N LYS A 212 -5.61 9.02 23.09
CA LYS A 212 -4.91 9.78 24.14
C LYS A 212 -3.82 8.93 24.82
N TRP A 213 -4.10 7.64 25.00
CA TRP A 213 -3.14 6.70 25.57
C TRP A 213 -1.93 6.50 24.66
N ASN A 214 -2.16 6.25 23.37
CA ASN A 214 -1.07 6.08 22.41
C ASN A 214 -0.27 7.37 22.23
N THR A 215 -0.89 8.54 22.30
CA THR A 215 -0.20 9.82 22.29
C THR A 215 0.74 9.93 23.50
N PHE A 216 0.28 9.59 24.69
CA PHE A 216 1.10 9.64 25.90
C PHE A 216 2.23 8.62 25.88
N GLN A 217 1.93 7.34 25.65
CA GLN A 217 2.96 6.29 25.66
C GLN A 217 4.04 6.49 24.57
N THR A 218 3.66 6.97 23.40
CA THR A 218 4.63 7.25 22.33
C THR A 218 5.46 8.49 22.63
N TRP A 219 4.90 9.47 23.35
CA TRP A 219 5.66 10.61 23.84
C TRP A 219 6.71 10.18 24.88
N VAL A 220 6.35 9.38 25.89
CA VAL A 220 7.29 8.83 26.86
C VAL A 220 8.37 8.00 26.17
N GLY A 221 7.97 7.06 25.31
CA GLY A 221 8.90 6.22 24.55
C GLY A 221 9.89 7.03 23.73
N ALA A 222 9.43 8.10 23.10
CA ALA A 222 10.25 8.99 22.31
C ALA A 222 11.30 9.74 23.15
N GLN A 223 10.97 10.18 24.39
CA GLN A 223 11.94 10.80 25.30
C GLN A 223 13.01 9.78 25.74
N VAL A 224 12.58 8.56 26.06
CA VAL A 224 13.48 7.46 26.45
C VAL A 224 14.43 7.09 25.31
N MET A 225 13.94 7.02 24.09
CA MET A 225 14.76 6.76 22.90
C MET A 225 15.78 7.86 22.62
N ASP A 226 15.43 9.12 22.86
CA ASP A 226 16.37 10.24 22.72
C ASP A 226 17.45 10.25 23.81
N ALA A 227 17.13 9.80 25.01
CA ALA A 227 18.03 9.82 26.16
C ALA A 227 19.00 8.62 26.20
N SER A 228 18.64 7.48 25.64
CA SER A 228 19.39 6.22 25.78
C SER A 228 19.51 5.45 24.48
N ALA A 229 20.73 5.20 24.03
CA ALA A 229 20.99 4.34 22.87
C ALA A 229 20.54 2.89 23.11
N PHE A 230 20.70 2.38 24.32
CA PHE A 230 20.25 1.04 24.71
C PHE A 230 18.72 0.93 24.63
N ALA A 231 18.00 1.86 25.21
CA ALA A 231 16.54 1.87 25.17
C ALA A 231 16.01 2.06 23.76
N ARG A 232 16.65 2.89 22.94
CA ARG A 232 16.33 3.08 21.53
C ARG A 232 16.41 1.77 20.77
N LYS A 233 17.54 1.06 20.87
CA LYS A 233 17.75 -0.23 20.22
C LYS A 233 16.69 -1.24 20.67
N TRP A 234 16.45 -1.35 21.96
CA TRP A 234 15.46 -2.26 22.51
C TRP A 234 14.03 -1.96 21.99
N ILE A 235 13.63 -0.68 21.92
CA ILE A 235 12.31 -0.27 21.41
C ILE A 235 12.20 -0.63 19.92
N ILE A 236 13.21 -0.34 19.11
CA ILE A 236 13.22 -0.64 17.67
C ILE A 236 13.08 -2.16 17.42
N GLU A 237 13.76 -2.98 18.22
CA GLU A 237 13.73 -4.44 18.08
C GLU A 237 12.44 -5.09 18.59
N ASN A 238 11.62 -4.38 19.40
CA ASN A 238 10.47 -4.95 20.10
C ASN A 238 9.11 -4.31 19.75
N ILE A 239 9.08 -3.28 18.91
CA ILE A 239 7.85 -2.67 18.39
C ILE A 239 7.62 -3.06 16.94
#